data_3cca4122fd71f19e53a5a3dced4b9e49
#
_entry.id   3cca4122fd71f19e53a5a3dced4b9e49
#
_cell.length_a   1.000
_cell.length_b   1.000
_cell.length_c   1.000
_cell.angle_alpha   90.00
_cell.angle_beta   90.00
_cell.angle_gamma   90.00
#
_symmetry.space_group_name_H-M   'P 1'
#
loop_
_entity.id
_entity.type
_entity.pdbx_description
1 polymer ?
#
loop_
_entity_poly.entity_id
_entity_poly.type
_entity_poly.pdbx_seq_one_letter_code
_entity_poly.pdbx_strand_id
1 'polypeptide(L)'
;AGASIVLAFLGLGAGWAGLSQEAPDPLILRVDNATGNVDLVTTMKEQETSYGEVVDSYFLNKYVLNRESYDYDTIQTLYDTTALLSNAVVQREYYALFDGQNSRDKVLSNRTKITVRVRSITPTAGGNAVVRFTTQHRHSNGSNDTPRNWIATIGYSYVNAPISTQDRRINPLGFQVYSYRV
;
A
#
# COMPACT_ATOMS: atom_id res chain seq x y z
N ALA A 1 -11.91 63.48 -25.71
CA ALA A 1 -12.19 62.94 -24.41
C ALA A 1 -12.38 61.38 -24.38
N GLY A 2 -12.61 60.76 -25.55
CA GLY A 2 -12.85 59.29 -25.62
C GLY A 2 -11.59 58.41 -25.63
N ALA A 3 -10.44 58.85 -26.09
CA ALA A 3 -9.23 58.09 -26.25
C ALA A 3 -8.49 57.80 -24.91
N SER A 4 -8.60 58.70 -23.96
CA SER A 4 -7.94 58.58 -22.65
C SER A 4 -8.61 57.52 -21.75
N ILE A 5 -9.90 57.27 -21.91
CA ILE A 5 -10.64 56.28 -21.10
C ILE A 5 -10.33 54.85 -21.57
N VAL A 6 -10.10 54.62 -22.86
CA VAL A 6 -9.76 53.28 -23.40
C VAL A 6 -8.38 52.83 -22.96
N LEU A 7 -7.41 53.74 -22.84
CA LEU A 7 -6.07 53.43 -22.33
C LEU A 7 -6.07 53.08 -20.83
N ALA A 8 -6.97 53.69 -20.03
CA ALA A 8 -7.09 53.37 -18.60
C ALA A 8 -7.67 51.97 -18.36
N PHE A 9 -8.58 51.50 -19.19
CA PHE A 9 -9.14 50.12 -19.08
C PHE A 9 -8.15 49.06 -19.55
N LEU A 10 -7.27 49.33 -20.50
CA LEU A 10 -6.22 48.41 -20.91
C LEU A 10 -5.12 48.24 -19.83
N GLY A 11 -4.84 49.32 -19.09
CA GLY A 11 -3.88 49.28 -17.99
C GLY A 11 -4.38 48.48 -16.75
N LEU A 12 -5.69 48.55 -16.47
CA LEU A 12 -6.31 47.80 -15.36
C LEU A 12 -6.42 46.30 -15.66
N GLY A 13 -6.63 45.91 -16.90
CA GLY A 13 -6.67 44.49 -17.32
C GLY A 13 -5.30 43.80 -17.24
N ALA A 14 -4.22 44.50 -17.58
CA ALA A 14 -2.86 43.99 -17.51
C ALA A 14 -2.35 43.82 -16.06
N GLY A 15 -2.81 44.67 -15.14
CA GLY A 15 -2.47 44.58 -13.73
C GLY A 15 -3.11 43.40 -13.02
N TRP A 16 -4.29 42.99 -13.46
CA TRP A 16 -5.01 41.88 -12.83
C TRP A 16 -4.46 40.49 -13.27
N ALA A 17 -3.94 40.38 -14.49
CA ALA A 17 -3.32 39.17 -14.99
C ALA A 17 -1.96 38.86 -14.29
N GLY A 18 -1.28 39.85 -13.74
CA GLY A 18 -0.03 39.69 -13.01
C GLY A 18 -0.19 39.26 -11.56
N LEU A 19 -1.40 39.39 -10.98
CA LEU A 19 -1.66 39.05 -9.58
C LEU A 19 -2.07 37.59 -9.35
N SER A 20 -2.23 36.82 -10.43
CA SER A 20 -2.64 35.39 -10.38
C SER A 20 -1.48 34.40 -10.55
N GLN A 21 -0.24 34.85 -10.50
CA GLN A 21 0.88 33.93 -10.52
C GLN A 21 1.02 33.35 -9.11
N GLU A 22 0.66 32.07 -8.95
CA GLU A 22 0.98 31.29 -7.77
C GLU A 22 2.51 31.31 -7.59
N ALA A 23 2.97 31.68 -6.41
CA ALA A 23 4.38 31.65 -6.08
C ALA A 23 4.92 30.22 -6.26
N PRO A 24 6.09 30.02 -6.87
CA PRO A 24 6.66 28.68 -6.99
C PRO A 24 6.86 28.07 -5.60
N ASP A 25 6.49 26.79 -5.47
CA ASP A 25 6.60 26.06 -4.22
C ASP A 25 8.05 26.11 -3.69
N PRO A 26 8.26 26.38 -2.39
CA PRO A 26 9.59 26.43 -1.81
C PRO A 26 10.25 25.05 -1.88
N LEU A 27 11.44 24.96 -2.47
CA LEU A 27 12.27 23.75 -2.46
C LEU A 27 12.92 23.63 -1.07
N ILE A 28 12.54 22.60 -0.32
CA ILE A 28 13.17 22.29 0.97
C ILE A 28 14.25 21.25 0.72
N LEU A 29 15.51 21.64 0.96
CA LEU A 29 16.66 20.75 0.92
C LEU A 29 16.97 20.27 2.33
N ARG A 30 17.02 18.97 2.54
CA ARG A 30 17.51 18.36 3.77
C ARG A 30 18.95 17.91 3.55
N VAL A 31 19.87 18.49 4.32
CA VAL A 31 21.27 18.07 4.33
C VAL A 31 21.44 17.08 5.49
N ASP A 32 21.83 15.85 5.18
CA ASP A 32 22.27 14.90 6.20
C ASP A 32 23.70 15.27 6.64
N ASN A 33 23.83 15.82 7.82
CA ASN A 33 25.12 16.27 8.36
C ASN A 33 26.11 15.12 8.65
N ALA A 34 25.65 13.87 8.65
CA ALA A 34 26.51 12.72 8.91
C ALA A 34 27.12 12.15 7.61
N THR A 35 26.44 12.26 6.48
CA THR A 35 26.86 11.68 5.19
C THR A 35 27.14 12.71 4.12
N GLY A 36 26.77 13.99 4.33
CA GLY A 36 26.88 15.06 3.33
C GLY A 36 25.92 14.92 2.14
N ASN A 37 25.02 13.93 2.16
CA ASN A 37 24.03 13.77 1.12
C ASN A 37 22.95 14.84 1.21
N VAL A 38 22.64 15.44 0.07
CA VAL A 38 21.57 16.42 -0.08
C VAL A 38 20.37 15.68 -0.65
N ASP A 39 19.38 15.43 0.20
CA ASP A 39 18.10 14.89 -0.25
C ASP A 39 17.16 16.05 -0.56
N LEU A 40 16.63 16.08 -1.79
CA LEU A 40 15.55 16.97 -2.16
C LEU A 40 14.30 16.48 -1.42
N VAL A 41 13.95 17.11 -0.31
CA VAL A 41 12.65 16.94 0.30
C VAL A 41 11.68 17.73 -0.58
N THR A 42 11.16 17.08 -1.61
CA THR A 42 10.00 17.58 -2.32
C THR A 42 8.94 17.79 -1.24
N THR A 43 8.53 19.06 -1.04
CA THR A 43 7.30 19.31 -0.28
C THR A 43 6.27 18.37 -0.89
N MET A 44 5.75 17.45 -0.07
CA MET A 44 4.60 16.67 -0.48
C MET A 44 3.55 17.73 -0.87
N LYS A 45 3.39 18.00 -2.17
CA LYS A 45 2.09 18.44 -2.65
C LYS A 45 1.15 17.47 -1.98
N GLU A 46 0.24 17.97 -1.15
CA GLU A 46 -0.89 17.17 -0.69
C GLU A 46 -1.53 16.65 -1.96
N GLN A 47 -1.03 15.53 -2.42
CA GLN A 47 -1.69 14.76 -3.45
C GLN A 47 -2.99 14.43 -2.75
N GLU A 48 -4.09 15.06 -3.21
CA GLU A 48 -5.42 14.75 -2.70
C GLU A 48 -5.60 13.25 -2.84
N THR A 49 -5.16 12.56 -1.80
CA THR A 49 -5.25 11.10 -1.75
C THR A 49 -6.74 10.82 -1.62
N SER A 50 -7.34 10.35 -2.71
CA SER A 50 -8.75 9.98 -2.71
C SER A 50 -9.01 9.02 -1.55
N TYR A 51 -10.13 9.19 -0.85
CA TYR A 51 -10.57 8.23 0.19
C TYR A 51 -10.50 6.79 -0.31
N GLY A 52 -10.76 6.54 -1.60
CA GLY A 52 -10.61 5.24 -2.24
C GLY A 52 -9.18 4.71 -2.14
N GLU A 53 -8.19 5.52 -2.49
CA GLU A 53 -6.77 5.11 -2.46
C GLU A 53 -6.29 4.80 -1.03
N VAL A 54 -6.76 5.55 -0.02
CA VAL A 54 -6.44 5.28 1.39
C VAL A 54 -7.00 3.93 1.81
N VAL A 55 -8.25 3.67 1.45
CA VAL A 55 -8.94 2.41 1.77
C VAL A 55 -8.29 1.24 1.05
N ASP A 56 -7.98 1.39 -0.23
CA ASP A 56 -7.26 0.37 -1.03
C ASP A 56 -5.91 0.05 -0.42
N SER A 57 -5.13 1.08 -0.08
CA SER A 57 -3.82 0.92 0.56
C SER A 57 -3.91 0.21 1.91
N TYR A 58 -4.95 0.51 2.70
CA TYR A 58 -5.19 -0.19 3.97
C TYR A 58 -5.43 -1.68 3.77
N PHE A 59 -6.36 -2.06 2.85
CA PHE A 59 -6.67 -3.46 2.62
C PHE A 59 -5.52 -4.22 1.94
N LEU A 60 -4.82 -3.61 0.98
CA LEU A 60 -3.65 -4.18 0.34
C LEU A 60 -2.52 -4.43 1.35
N ASN A 61 -2.24 -3.47 2.23
CA ASN A 61 -1.29 -3.64 3.33
C ASN A 61 -1.70 -4.79 4.25
N LYS A 62 -2.95 -4.80 4.70
CA LYS A 62 -3.51 -5.85 5.55
C LYS A 62 -3.40 -7.22 4.88
N TYR A 63 -3.73 -7.31 3.60
CA TYR A 63 -3.64 -8.54 2.84
C TYR A 63 -2.22 -9.10 2.79
N VAL A 64 -1.23 -8.29 2.36
CA VAL A 64 0.16 -8.72 2.23
C VAL A 64 0.74 -9.11 3.60
N LEU A 65 0.45 -8.35 4.65
CA LEU A 65 0.88 -8.69 6.00
C LEU A 65 0.34 -10.05 6.45
N ASN A 66 -0.96 -10.34 6.24
CA ASN A 66 -1.54 -11.62 6.67
C ASN A 66 -1.05 -12.79 5.81
N ARG A 67 -0.94 -12.60 4.48
CA ARG A 67 -0.56 -13.67 3.54
C ARG A 67 0.90 -14.09 3.67
N GLU A 68 1.80 -13.13 3.80
CA GLU A 68 3.24 -13.37 3.74
C GLU A 68 3.88 -13.59 5.11
N SER A 69 3.28 -13.11 6.19
CA SER A 69 3.73 -13.39 7.54
C SER A 69 3.52 -14.86 7.91
N TYR A 70 4.30 -15.31 8.87
CA TYR A 70 4.11 -16.58 9.55
C TYR A 70 4.48 -16.43 11.02
N ASP A 71 3.56 -16.85 11.88
CA ASP A 71 3.77 -16.94 13.31
C ASP A 71 2.92 -18.12 13.81
N TYR A 72 3.55 -19.12 14.41
CA TYR A 72 2.89 -20.34 14.83
C TYR A 72 1.70 -20.08 15.76
N ASP A 73 1.83 -19.12 16.67
CA ASP A 73 0.80 -18.82 17.67
C ASP A 73 -0.42 -18.09 17.07
N THR A 74 -0.25 -17.42 15.94
CA THR A 74 -1.31 -16.63 15.30
C THR A 74 -1.67 -17.10 13.90
N ILE A 75 -1.09 -18.21 13.44
CA ILE A 75 -1.25 -18.67 12.06
C ILE A 75 -2.71 -18.85 11.64
N GLN A 76 -3.57 -19.31 12.54
CA GLN A 76 -4.98 -19.49 12.23
C GLN A 76 -5.64 -18.15 11.88
N THR A 77 -5.36 -17.11 12.64
CA THR A 77 -5.90 -15.76 12.36
C THR A 77 -5.37 -15.20 11.03
N LEU A 78 -4.08 -15.41 10.74
CA LEU A 78 -3.48 -15.00 9.46
C LEU A 78 -4.12 -15.74 8.29
N TYR A 79 -4.33 -17.05 8.46
CA TYR A 79 -4.93 -17.93 7.47
C TYR A 79 -6.38 -17.52 7.16
N ASP A 80 -7.21 -17.40 8.19
CA ASP A 80 -8.63 -17.05 8.04
C ASP A 80 -8.82 -15.64 7.46
N THR A 81 -7.99 -14.68 7.91
CA THR A 81 -8.05 -13.32 7.39
C THR A 81 -7.65 -13.26 5.92
N THR A 82 -6.58 -13.96 5.52
CA THR A 82 -6.15 -14.03 4.12
C THR A 82 -7.22 -14.64 3.24
N ALA A 83 -7.84 -15.74 3.71
CA ALA A 83 -8.92 -16.40 3.01
C ALA A 83 -10.13 -15.47 2.82
N LEU A 84 -10.56 -14.78 3.88
CA LEU A 84 -11.69 -13.85 3.85
C LEU A 84 -11.47 -12.69 2.86
N LEU A 85 -10.22 -12.25 2.69
CA LEU A 85 -9.84 -11.18 1.77
C LEU A 85 -9.50 -11.69 0.35
N SER A 86 -9.72 -12.96 0.06
CA SER A 86 -9.42 -13.59 -1.24
C SER A 86 -10.69 -14.11 -1.90
N ASN A 87 -10.73 -14.09 -3.23
CA ASN A 87 -11.75 -14.84 -3.97
C ASN A 87 -11.46 -16.35 -3.94
N ALA A 88 -12.41 -17.17 -4.41
CA ALA A 88 -12.29 -18.62 -4.35
C ALA A 88 -11.07 -19.21 -5.11
N VAL A 89 -10.57 -18.52 -6.14
CA VAL A 89 -9.39 -18.97 -6.89
C VAL A 89 -8.13 -18.75 -6.05
N VAL A 90 -7.92 -17.54 -5.55
CA VAL A 90 -6.77 -17.17 -4.75
C VAL A 90 -6.76 -17.87 -3.40
N GLN A 91 -7.95 -18.16 -2.82
CA GLN A 91 -8.08 -18.99 -1.63
C GLN A 91 -7.49 -20.39 -1.84
N ARG A 92 -7.85 -21.05 -2.93
CA ARG A 92 -7.33 -22.41 -3.23
C ARG A 92 -5.82 -22.41 -3.40
N GLU A 93 -5.26 -21.41 -4.08
CA GLU A 93 -3.81 -21.26 -4.23
C GLU A 93 -3.14 -21.05 -2.87
N TYR A 94 -3.77 -20.28 -1.99
CA TYR A 94 -3.25 -20.02 -0.65
C TYR A 94 -3.34 -21.26 0.25
N TYR A 95 -4.46 -21.98 0.21
CA TYR A 95 -4.67 -23.20 1.00
C TYR A 95 -3.67 -24.30 0.63
N ALA A 96 -3.30 -24.38 -0.64
CA ALA A 96 -2.30 -25.33 -1.10
C ALA A 96 -0.92 -25.15 -0.42
N LEU A 97 -0.61 -23.95 0.10
CA LEU A 97 0.61 -23.72 0.88
C LEU A 97 0.60 -24.41 2.27
N PHE A 98 -0.59 -24.76 2.74
CA PHE A 98 -0.82 -25.40 4.04
C PHE A 98 -1.28 -26.85 3.93
N ASP A 99 -1.22 -27.41 2.70
CA ASP A 99 -1.61 -28.79 2.44
C ASP A 99 -0.38 -29.70 2.24
N GLY A 100 -0.55 -31.00 2.55
CA GLY A 100 0.45 -32.03 2.31
C GLY A 100 1.55 -32.11 3.36
N GLN A 101 2.60 -32.88 3.04
CA GLN A 101 3.70 -33.14 3.98
C GLN A 101 4.67 -31.96 4.12
N ASN A 102 4.81 -31.16 3.06
CA ASN A 102 5.68 -29.97 3.01
C ASN A 102 4.90 -28.69 3.26
N SER A 103 3.77 -28.77 3.95
CA SER A 103 2.95 -27.60 4.26
C SER A 103 3.74 -26.59 5.11
N ARG A 104 3.43 -25.32 4.89
CA ARG A 104 4.16 -24.18 5.48
C ARG A 104 4.23 -24.27 7.02
N ASP A 105 3.15 -24.69 7.65
CA ASP A 105 3.06 -24.88 9.10
C ASP A 105 3.95 -26.02 9.62
N LYS A 106 4.09 -27.12 8.86
CA LYS A 106 4.97 -28.24 9.24
C LYS A 106 6.44 -27.90 9.04
N VAL A 107 6.77 -27.21 7.93
CA VAL A 107 8.16 -26.83 7.60
C VAL A 107 8.67 -25.78 8.57
N LEU A 108 7.92 -24.71 8.80
CA LEU A 108 8.33 -23.61 9.68
C LEU A 108 8.08 -23.92 11.15
N SER A 109 6.95 -24.57 11.47
CA SER A 109 6.59 -24.98 12.83
C SER A 109 6.68 -23.78 13.80
N ASN A 110 6.94 -24.02 15.08
CA ASN A 110 7.26 -22.98 16.07
C ASN A 110 8.75 -22.54 16.03
N ARG A 111 9.52 -23.07 15.08
CA ARG A 111 10.97 -22.79 14.98
C ARG A 111 11.31 -21.56 14.18
N THR A 112 10.41 -21.11 13.31
CA THR A 112 10.67 -19.98 12.42
C THR A 112 9.44 -19.08 12.37
N LYS A 113 9.67 -17.79 12.59
CA LYS A 113 8.68 -16.71 12.40
C LYS A 113 9.08 -15.88 11.19
N ILE A 114 8.12 -15.54 10.34
CA ILE A 114 8.35 -14.64 9.21
C ILE A 114 7.67 -13.30 9.52
N THR A 115 8.48 -12.25 9.60
CA THR A 115 7.98 -10.88 9.73
C THR A 115 7.99 -10.19 8.38
N VAL A 116 6.95 -9.43 8.11
CA VAL A 116 6.76 -8.69 6.85
C VAL A 116 6.75 -7.20 7.13
N ARG A 117 7.39 -6.44 6.26
CA ARG A 117 7.31 -4.98 6.25
C ARG A 117 6.96 -4.51 4.85
N VAL A 118 5.80 -3.92 4.69
CA VAL A 118 5.41 -3.27 3.43
C VAL A 118 6.20 -1.96 3.29
N ARG A 119 6.81 -1.75 2.12
CA ARG A 119 7.64 -0.59 1.80
C ARG A 119 6.90 0.46 1.01
N SER A 120 6.14 0.02 0.00
CA SER A 120 5.31 0.89 -0.80
C SER A 120 4.13 0.13 -1.37
N ILE A 121 3.03 0.83 -1.55
CA ILE A 121 1.83 0.38 -2.26
C ILE A 121 1.59 1.39 -3.36
N THR A 122 1.49 0.93 -4.58
CA THR A 122 1.22 1.76 -5.75
C THR A 122 -0.02 1.22 -6.45
N PRO A 123 -1.20 1.79 -6.19
CA PRO A 123 -2.40 1.47 -6.95
C PRO A 123 -2.19 1.80 -8.42
N THR A 124 -2.77 1.00 -9.29
CA THR A 124 -2.77 1.20 -10.74
C THR A 124 -4.20 1.09 -11.27
N ALA A 125 -4.43 1.58 -12.47
CA ALA A 125 -5.78 1.53 -13.05
C ALA A 125 -6.36 0.11 -13.10
N GLY A 126 -7.70 0.02 -13.03
CA GLY A 126 -8.43 -1.23 -13.20
C GLY A 126 -8.41 -2.19 -11.99
N GLY A 127 -8.27 -1.67 -10.76
CA GLY A 127 -8.29 -2.51 -9.56
C GLY A 127 -7.06 -3.39 -9.42
N ASN A 128 -5.90 -2.86 -9.80
CA ASN A 128 -4.60 -3.49 -9.63
C ASN A 128 -3.69 -2.64 -8.74
N ALA A 129 -2.71 -3.27 -8.12
CA ALA A 129 -1.68 -2.59 -7.35
C ALA A 129 -0.35 -3.33 -7.40
N VAL A 130 0.72 -2.58 -7.27
CA VAL A 130 2.07 -3.11 -7.05
C VAL A 130 2.46 -2.83 -5.61
N VAL A 131 2.75 -3.89 -4.86
CA VAL A 131 3.16 -3.80 -3.46
C VAL A 131 4.61 -4.28 -3.32
N ARG A 132 5.48 -3.42 -2.78
CA ARG A 132 6.86 -3.78 -2.44
C ARG A 132 6.96 -4.01 -0.95
N PHE A 133 7.53 -5.15 -0.59
CA PHE A 133 7.67 -5.52 0.81
C PHE A 133 8.96 -6.30 1.06
N THR A 134 9.33 -6.42 2.33
CA THR A 134 10.45 -7.24 2.78
C THR A 134 9.95 -8.30 3.74
N THR A 135 10.52 -9.51 3.64
CA THR A 135 10.34 -10.58 4.62
C THR A 135 11.65 -10.82 5.36
N GLN A 136 11.55 -11.16 6.63
CA GLN A 136 12.68 -11.59 7.44
C GLN A 136 12.29 -12.81 8.26
N HIS A 137 13.06 -13.89 8.10
CA HIS A 137 12.92 -15.09 8.92
C HIS A 137 13.68 -14.90 10.23
N ARG A 138 13.01 -15.21 11.32
CA ARG A 138 13.57 -15.25 12.67
C ARG A 138 13.47 -16.66 13.19
N HIS A 139 14.56 -17.22 13.63
CA HIS A 139 14.61 -18.59 14.14
C HIS A 139 14.55 -18.61 15.67
N SER A 140 14.03 -19.69 16.22
CA SER A 140 13.89 -19.89 17.67
C SER A 140 15.23 -19.89 18.42
N ASN A 141 16.34 -20.16 17.74
CA ASN A 141 17.71 -20.06 18.27
C ASN A 141 18.23 -18.62 18.38
N GLY A 142 17.41 -17.61 18.04
CA GLY A 142 17.79 -16.19 18.07
C GLY A 142 18.46 -15.67 16.79
N SER A 143 18.75 -16.53 15.80
CA SER A 143 19.31 -16.08 14.53
C SER A 143 18.23 -15.48 13.62
N ASN A 144 18.66 -14.57 12.75
CA ASN A 144 17.82 -13.96 11.74
C ASN A 144 18.45 -14.13 10.37
N ASP A 145 17.64 -14.45 9.36
CA ASP A 145 18.09 -14.44 7.99
C ASP A 145 18.24 -13.00 7.49
N THR A 146 19.00 -12.82 6.42
CA THR A 146 19.04 -11.55 5.70
C THR A 146 17.65 -11.24 5.14
N PRO A 147 17.15 -10.00 5.33
CA PRO A 147 15.87 -9.61 4.76
C PRO A 147 15.83 -9.77 3.24
N ARG A 148 14.74 -10.32 2.71
CA ARG A 148 14.51 -10.47 1.27
C ARG A 148 13.47 -9.47 0.79
N ASN A 149 13.73 -8.86 -0.37
CA ASN A 149 12.83 -7.91 -1.00
C ASN A 149 11.95 -8.62 -2.03
N TRP A 150 10.67 -8.26 -2.05
CA TRP A 150 9.65 -8.84 -2.91
C TRP A 150 8.82 -7.76 -3.58
N ILE A 151 8.27 -8.08 -4.74
CA ILE A 151 7.29 -7.25 -5.44
C ILE A 151 6.10 -8.14 -5.75
N ALA A 152 4.94 -7.78 -5.20
CA ALA A 152 3.68 -8.43 -5.53
C ALA A 152 2.86 -7.56 -6.47
N THR A 153 2.29 -8.19 -7.51
CA THR A 153 1.23 -7.61 -8.33
C THR A 153 -0.09 -8.21 -7.87
N ILE A 154 -1.02 -7.35 -7.46
CA ILE A 154 -2.28 -7.74 -6.82
C ILE A 154 -3.44 -7.17 -7.62
N GLY A 155 -4.34 -8.04 -8.08
CA GLY A 155 -5.64 -7.64 -8.62
C GLY A 155 -6.70 -7.75 -7.52
N TYR A 156 -7.48 -6.68 -7.31
CA TYR A 156 -8.49 -6.61 -6.26
C TYR A 156 -9.77 -5.92 -6.72
N SER A 157 -10.85 -6.19 -6.01
CA SER A 157 -12.14 -5.56 -6.21
C SER A 157 -12.94 -5.54 -4.91
N TYR A 158 -14.03 -4.80 -4.91
CA TYR A 158 -15.00 -4.79 -3.80
C TYR A 158 -16.26 -5.50 -4.26
N VAL A 159 -16.72 -6.47 -3.49
CA VAL A 159 -17.93 -7.24 -3.80
C VAL A 159 -18.97 -7.08 -2.71
N ASN A 160 -20.20 -6.84 -3.10
CA ASN A 160 -21.32 -6.80 -2.18
C ASN A 160 -21.87 -8.23 -1.99
N ALA A 161 -21.19 -9.02 -1.17
CA ALA A 161 -21.62 -10.38 -0.84
C ALA A 161 -22.17 -10.44 0.60
N PRO A 162 -23.12 -11.33 0.87
CA PRO A 162 -23.54 -11.62 2.24
C PRO A 162 -22.35 -12.17 3.03
N ILE A 163 -21.98 -11.51 4.11
CA ILE A 163 -20.94 -11.93 5.03
C ILE A 163 -21.48 -11.93 6.46
N SER A 164 -20.92 -12.80 7.31
CA SER A 164 -21.30 -12.84 8.72
C SER A 164 -21.00 -11.53 9.43
N THR A 165 -21.65 -11.27 10.56
CA THR A 165 -21.36 -10.09 11.39
C THR A 165 -19.91 -10.08 11.87
N GLN A 166 -19.33 -11.25 12.12
CA GLN A 166 -17.94 -11.41 12.53
C GLN A 166 -16.98 -11.03 11.39
N ASP A 167 -17.21 -11.57 10.20
CA ASP A 167 -16.37 -11.31 9.02
C ASP A 167 -16.45 -9.84 8.58
N ARG A 168 -17.63 -9.22 8.74
CA ARG A 168 -17.82 -7.79 8.45
C ARG A 168 -16.95 -6.87 9.29
N ARG A 169 -16.56 -7.28 10.49
CA ARG A 169 -15.59 -6.51 11.32
C ARG A 169 -14.19 -6.54 10.73
N ILE A 170 -13.83 -7.62 10.02
CA ILE A 170 -12.53 -7.79 9.40
C ILE A 170 -12.53 -7.19 7.98
N ASN A 171 -13.63 -7.40 7.24
CA ASN A 171 -13.81 -6.99 5.85
C ASN A 171 -15.13 -6.25 5.65
N PRO A 172 -15.28 -5.02 6.16
CA PRO A 172 -16.53 -4.29 6.12
C PRO A 172 -17.01 -3.90 4.73
N LEU A 173 -16.07 -3.77 3.78
CA LEU A 173 -16.33 -3.29 2.43
C LEU A 173 -16.38 -4.41 1.37
N GLY A 174 -16.19 -5.66 1.78
CA GLY A 174 -16.16 -6.78 0.83
C GLY A 174 -14.94 -6.75 -0.10
N PHE A 175 -13.80 -6.27 0.37
CA PHE A 175 -12.55 -6.30 -0.38
C PHE A 175 -12.18 -7.75 -0.72
N GLN A 176 -11.81 -8.01 -1.98
CA GLN A 176 -11.37 -9.33 -2.43
C GLN A 176 -10.21 -9.23 -3.41
N VAL A 177 -9.15 -9.98 -3.13
CA VAL A 177 -8.05 -10.22 -4.06
C VAL A 177 -8.46 -11.35 -5.00
N TYR A 178 -8.42 -11.09 -6.31
CA TYR A 178 -8.71 -12.06 -7.35
C TYR A 178 -7.46 -12.53 -8.13
N SER A 179 -6.33 -11.88 -7.91
CA SER A 179 -5.04 -12.26 -8.49
C SER A 179 -3.90 -11.84 -7.58
N TYR A 180 -2.94 -12.74 -7.34
CA TYR A 180 -1.76 -12.48 -6.52
C TYR A 180 -0.53 -13.14 -7.14
N ARG A 181 0.50 -12.36 -7.47
CA ARG A 181 1.76 -12.83 -8.06
C ARG A 181 2.94 -12.12 -7.40
N VAL A 182 3.94 -12.89 -6.97
CA VAL A 182 5.19 -12.43 -6.37
C VAL A 182 6.37 -12.87 -7.21
#